data_c517c3b723187142ec6a82d0636ed9ae
#
_entry.id   c517c3b723187142ec6a82d0636ed9ae
#
_cell.length_a   1.000
_cell.length_b   1.000
_cell.length_c   1.000
_cell.angle_alpha   90.00
_cell.angle_beta   90.00
_cell.angle_gamma   90.00
#
_symmetry.space_group_name_H-M   'P 1'
#
loop_
_entity.id
_entity.type
_entity.pdbx_description
1 polymer ?
#
loop_
_entity_poly.entity_id
_entity_poly.type
_entity_poly.pdbx_seq_one_letter_code
_entity_poly.pdbx_strand_id
1 'polypeptide(L)'
;MTKFETEVVDFLHEMIKYRFPEAYTRLACLYRGRKFEMIDRFVRCNFGEQDFLSYDVDNVVLNFEEVRCPLRGICENEGIICKPQSTVPLSESEKEIVNLYLQGYSFSEIAGILTKNQKTVKAQLYRIKTKLGVRNCREIIKVLRMKNYK
;
A
#
# COMPACT_ATOMS: atom_id res chain seq x y z
N MET A 1 6.82 -25.63 -9.42
CA MET A 1 5.90 -24.59 -8.90
C MET A 1 4.47 -25.06 -9.17
N THR A 2 3.63 -25.11 -8.17
CA THR A 2 2.23 -25.51 -8.32
C THR A 2 1.43 -24.38 -9.00
N LYS A 3 0.24 -24.68 -9.55
CA LYS A 3 -0.64 -23.68 -10.17
C LYS A 3 -1.01 -22.59 -9.16
N PHE A 4 -1.25 -22.96 -7.91
CA PHE A 4 -1.58 -22.03 -6.83
C PHE A 4 -0.42 -21.05 -6.52
N GLU A 5 0.81 -21.56 -6.47
CA GLU A 5 2.00 -20.70 -6.29
C GLU A 5 2.17 -19.70 -7.42
N THR A 6 1.86 -20.10 -8.65
CA THR A 6 1.91 -19.21 -9.82
C THR A 6 0.88 -18.09 -9.72
N GLU A 7 -0.36 -18.40 -9.36
CA GLU A 7 -1.44 -17.41 -9.19
C GLU A 7 -1.11 -16.38 -8.09
N VAL A 8 -0.53 -16.81 -6.97
CA VAL A 8 -0.11 -15.91 -5.88
C VAL A 8 1.04 -15.01 -6.33
N VAL A 9 2.03 -15.56 -7.02
CA VAL A 9 3.17 -14.80 -7.55
C VAL A 9 2.70 -13.75 -8.56
N ASP A 10 1.80 -14.11 -9.47
CA ASP A 10 1.26 -13.17 -10.47
C ASP A 10 0.42 -12.07 -9.80
N PHE A 11 -0.39 -12.41 -8.82
CA PHE A 11 -1.16 -11.44 -8.05
C PHE A 11 -0.26 -10.43 -7.33
N LEU A 12 0.75 -10.90 -6.58
CA LEU A 12 1.70 -10.06 -5.88
C LEU A 12 2.53 -9.20 -6.85
N HIS A 13 2.93 -9.77 -7.98
CA HIS A 13 3.67 -9.06 -9.01
C HIS A 13 2.89 -7.85 -9.54
N GLU A 14 1.64 -8.03 -9.93
CA GLU A 14 0.81 -6.93 -10.43
C GLU A 14 0.51 -5.91 -9.32
N MET A 15 0.28 -6.38 -8.10
CA MET A 15 0.03 -5.49 -6.96
C MET A 15 1.25 -4.61 -6.63
N ILE A 16 2.46 -5.19 -6.61
CA ILE A 16 3.70 -4.44 -6.37
C ILE A 16 3.94 -3.44 -7.49
N LYS A 17 3.77 -3.86 -8.74
CA LYS A 17 3.92 -3.01 -9.92
C LYS A 17 3.00 -1.78 -9.85
N TYR A 18 1.76 -1.99 -9.44
CA TYR A 18 0.77 -0.91 -9.38
C TYR A 18 0.96 0.01 -8.16
N ARG A 19 1.22 -0.57 -6.97
CA ARG A 19 1.26 0.18 -5.71
C ARG A 19 2.63 0.73 -5.34
N PHE A 20 3.68 0.06 -5.78
CA PHE A 20 5.07 0.35 -5.41
C PHE A 20 5.96 0.41 -6.65
N PRO A 21 5.70 1.32 -7.61
CA PRO A 21 6.40 1.35 -8.89
C PRO A 21 7.92 1.55 -8.75
N GLU A 22 8.36 2.28 -7.75
CA GLU A 22 9.79 2.48 -7.47
C GLU A 22 10.45 1.18 -7.00
N ALA A 23 9.83 0.49 -6.03
CA ALA A 23 10.27 -0.83 -5.59
C ALA A 23 10.26 -1.85 -6.74
N TYR A 24 9.19 -1.84 -7.56
CA TYR A 24 9.08 -2.71 -8.71
C TYR A 24 10.20 -2.48 -9.73
N THR A 25 10.50 -1.23 -10.07
CA THR A 25 11.58 -0.89 -11.01
C THR A 25 12.94 -1.36 -10.47
N ARG A 26 13.20 -1.13 -9.18
CA ARG A 26 14.43 -1.59 -8.54
C ARG A 26 14.56 -3.10 -8.53
N LEU A 27 13.49 -3.82 -8.21
CA LEU A 27 13.44 -5.29 -8.25
C LEU A 27 13.63 -5.83 -9.68
N ALA A 28 12.98 -5.22 -10.67
CA ALA A 28 13.13 -5.62 -12.07
C ALA A 28 14.57 -5.46 -12.56
N CYS A 29 15.24 -4.40 -12.15
CA CYS A 29 16.66 -4.18 -12.44
C CYS A 29 17.55 -5.24 -11.79
N LEU A 30 17.35 -5.51 -10.49
CA LEU A 30 18.17 -6.47 -9.73
C LEU A 30 18.01 -7.91 -10.23
N TYR A 31 16.80 -8.30 -10.58
CA TYR A 31 16.47 -9.69 -10.92
C TYR A 31 16.16 -9.89 -12.41
N ARG A 32 16.43 -8.89 -13.25
CA ARG A 32 16.23 -8.95 -14.71
C ARG A 32 14.81 -9.40 -15.10
N GLY A 33 13.80 -8.93 -14.36
CA GLY A 33 12.39 -9.23 -14.59
C GLY A 33 11.95 -10.65 -14.21
N ARG A 34 12.77 -11.42 -13.51
CA ARG A 34 12.37 -12.75 -13.02
C ARG A 34 11.39 -12.63 -11.88
N LYS A 35 10.10 -12.86 -12.19
CA LYS A 35 8.97 -12.59 -11.29
C LYS A 35 9.13 -13.23 -9.91
N PHE A 36 9.44 -14.52 -9.86
CA PHE A 36 9.53 -15.24 -8.58
C PHE A 36 10.56 -14.61 -7.66
N GLU A 37 11.77 -14.35 -8.16
CA GLU A 37 12.86 -13.77 -7.36
C GLU A 37 12.56 -12.33 -6.93
N MET A 38 11.85 -11.57 -7.76
CA MET A 38 11.37 -10.23 -7.41
C MET A 38 10.40 -10.29 -6.23
N ILE A 39 9.41 -11.20 -6.30
CA ILE A 39 8.40 -11.37 -5.25
C ILE A 39 9.03 -11.93 -3.98
N ASP A 40 9.86 -12.96 -4.08
CA ASP A 40 10.58 -13.55 -2.95
C ASP A 40 11.41 -12.48 -2.19
N ARG A 41 12.13 -11.63 -2.92
CA ARG A 41 12.88 -10.53 -2.30
C ARG A 41 11.96 -9.51 -1.62
N PHE A 42 10.86 -9.13 -2.26
CA PHE A 42 9.90 -8.18 -1.70
C PHE A 42 9.27 -8.73 -0.41
N VAL A 43 8.85 -9.98 -0.44
CA VAL A 43 8.26 -10.67 0.72
C VAL A 43 9.26 -10.70 1.88
N ARG A 44 10.47 -11.17 1.67
CA ARG A 44 11.49 -11.23 2.73
C ARG A 44 11.87 -9.87 3.30
N CYS A 45 11.77 -8.81 2.54
CA CYS A 45 12.09 -7.46 3.03
C CYS A 45 10.96 -6.79 3.81
N ASN A 46 9.70 -7.25 3.65
CA ASN A 46 8.52 -6.54 4.16
C ASN A 46 7.61 -7.39 5.05
N PHE A 47 7.76 -8.70 5.01
CA PHE A 47 7.02 -9.63 5.86
C PHE A 47 8.04 -10.42 6.67
N GLY A 48 7.90 -10.38 7.96
CA GLY A 48 8.86 -10.96 8.89
C GLY A 48 8.87 -12.47 8.93
N GLU A 49 9.17 -13.01 10.10
CA GLU A 49 9.05 -14.42 10.36
C GLU A 49 7.58 -14.82 10.39
N GLN A 50 7.31 -16.05 9.98
CA GLN A 50 5.95 -16.60 9.98
C GLN A 50 5.37 -16.55 11.39
N ASP A 51 4.36 -15.74 11.59
CA ASP A 51 3.59 -15.68 12.82
C ASP A 51 2.11 -16.01 12.55
N PHE A 52 1.34 -16.18 13.64
CA PHE A 52 -0.08 -16.48 13.57
C PHE A 52 -0.97 -15.32 14.01
N LEU A 53 -0.40 -14.13 14.16
CA LEU A 53 -1.10 -12.95 14.69
C LEU A 53 -1.89 -12.23 13.61
N SER A 54 -1.38 -12.18 12.40
CA SER A 54 -2.05 -11.58 11.25
C SER A 54 -1.64 -12.25 9.94
N TYR A 55 -2.51 -12.19 8.94
CA TYR A 55 -2.11 -12.59 7.59
C TYR A 55 -1.28 -11.48 6.95
N ASP A 56 -0.14 -11.83 6.34
CA ASP A 56 0.72 -10.91 5.59
C ASP A 56 -0.05 -10.25 4.44
N VAL A 57 -0.92 -11.01 3.81
CA VAL A 57 -1.83 -10.56 2.77
C VAL A 57 -3.25 -10.96 3.13
N ASP A 58 -4.10 -9.98 3.39
CA ASP A 58 -5.52 -10.19 3.64
C ASP A 58 -6.35 -9.49 2.59
N ASN A 59 -6.94 -10.26 1.67
CA ASN A 59 -7.57 -9.79 0.45
C ASN A 59 -6.57 -9.00 -0.42
N VAL A 60 -6.69 -7.69 -0.43
CA VAL A 60 -5.79 -6.77 -1.15
C VAL A 60 -4.96 -5.89 -0.21
N VAL A 61 -4.99 -6.17 1.08
CA VAL A 61 -4.24 -5.44 2.11
C VAL A 61 -2.92 -6.15 2.37
N LEU A 62 -1.82 -5.41 2.26
CA LEU A 62 -0.49 -5.86 2.67
C LEU A 62 -0.22 -5.38 4.10
N ASN A 63 -0.04 -6.31 5.01
CA ASN A 63 0.28 -6.04 6.40
C ASN A 63 1.79 -6.10 6.59
N PHE A 64 2.49 -5.01 6.26
CA PHE A 64 3.93 -4.94 6.41
C PHE A 64 4.36 -5.06 7.87
N GLU A 65 5.39 -5.85 8.10
CA GLU A 65 5.96 -6.14 9.41
C GLU A 65 7.30 -5.43 9.64
N GLU A 66 7.71 -5.37 10.89
CA GLU A 66 9.05 -4.89 11.28
C GLU A 66 10.06 -6.03 11.12
N VAL A 67 10.65 -6.15 9.93
CA VAL A 67 11.65 -7.18 9.65
C VAL A 67 12.99 -6.84 10.30
N ARG A 68 13.52 -7.75 11.10
CA ARG A 68 14.87 -7.66 11.68
C ARG A 68 15.91 -7.99 10.61
N CYS A 69 16.26 -7.02 9.80
CA CYS A 69 17.25 -7.19 8.74
C CYS A 69 18.67 -6.84 9.24
N PRO A 70 19.67 -7.75 9.11
CA PRO A 70 21.05 -7.47 9.52
C PRO A 70 21.71 -6.37 8.68
N LEU A 71 21.17 -6.07 7.50
CA LEU A 71 21.66 -5.01 6.61
C LEU A 71 20.99 -3.66 6.83
N ARG A 72 20.20 -3.50 7.88
CA ARG A 72 19.52 -2.23 8.17
C ARG A 72 20.54 -1.12 8.41
N GLY A 73 20.33 0.03 7.79
CA GLY A 73 21.22 1.18 7.83
C GLY A 73 22.35 1.18 6.82
N ILE A 74 22.61 0.04 6.15
CA ILE A 74 23.68 -0.08 5.14
C ILE A 74 23.18 -0.61 3.79
N CYS A 75 21.94 -1.05 3.71
CA CYS A 75 21.37 -1.61 2.49
C CYS A 75 20.95 -0.50 1.52
N GLU A 76 21.48 -0.51 0.31
CA GLU A 76 21.11 0.44 -0.76
C GLU A 76 19.63 0.42 -1.16
N ASN A 77 18.92 -0.65 -0.80
CA ASN A 77 17.51 -0.85 -1.12
C ASN A 77 16.58 -0.50 0.07
N GLU A 78 17.13 -0.01 1.18
CA GLU A 78 16.35 0.43 2.32
C GLU A 78 15.50 1.65 1.95
N GLY A 79 14.20 1.62 2.29
CA GLY A 79 13.25 2.65 1.91
C GLY A 79 12.75 2.57 0.46
N ILE A 80 13.37 1.74 -0.39
CA ILE A 80 12.93 1.49 -1.76
C ILE A 80 12.18 0.16 -1.84
N ILE A 81 12.85 -0.95 -1.50
CA ILE A 81 12.25 -2.29 -1.52
C ILE A 81 11.64 -2.61 -0.15
N CYS A 82 12.37 -2.36 0.95
CA CYS A 82 11.81 -2.53 2.28
C CYS A 82 11.10 -1.25 2.75
N LYS A 83 9.91 -1.40 3.31
CA LYS A 83 9.00 -0.31 3.67
C LYS A 83 8.77 0.66 2.49
N PRO A 84 8.40 0.14 1.30
CA PRO A 84 8.27 0.96 0.12
C PRO A 84 7.13 1.97 0.28
N GLN A 85 7.30 3.14 -0.30
CA GLN A 85 6.24 4.12 -0.34
C GLN A 85 5.23 3.76 -1.44
N SER A 86 3.97 3.60 -1.06
CA SER A 86 2.90 3.40 -2.05
C SER A 86 2.61 4.73 -2.72
N THR A 87 2.81 4.78 -4.01
CA THR A 87 2.42 5.92 -4.85
C THR A 87 1.07 5.63 -5.50
N VAL A 88 0.03 5.43 -4.69
CA VAL A 88 -1.31 5.37 -5.26
C VAL A 88 -1.69 6.77 -5.72
N PRO A 89 -1.87 6.99 -7.04
CA PRO A 89 -2.19 8.31 -7.54
C PRO A 89 -3.61 8.67 -7.12
N LEU A 90 -3.72 9.56 -6.14
CA LEU A 90 -4.97 10.22 -5.80
C LEU A 90 -5.13 11.45 -6.71
N SER A 91 -6.32 11.63 -7.27
CA SER A 91 -6.67 12.88 -7.97
C SER A 91 -6.69 14.05 -6.99
N GLU A 92 -6.58 15.28 -7.48
CA GLU A 92 -6.62 16.47 -6.60
C GLU A 92 -7.89 16.50 -5.75
N SER A 93 -9.04 16.17 -6.34
CA SER A 93 -10.31 16.06 -5.60
C SER A 93 -10.30 14.97 -4.52
N GLU A 94 -9.60 13.86 -4.74
CA GLU A 94 -9.44 12.81 -3.73
C GLU A 94 -8.47 13.25 -2.62
N LYS A 95 -7.42 13.98 -2.95
CA LYS A 95 -6.49 14.56 -1.97
C LYS A 95 -7.17 15.55 -1.04
N GLU A 96 -8.00 16.44 -1.57
CA GLU A 96 -8.79 17.38 -0.77
C GLU A 96 -9.68 16.66 0.26
N ILE A 97 -10.40 15.65 -0.18
CA ILE A 97 -11.26 14.84 0.71
C ILE A 97 -10.44 14.12 1.76
N VAL A 98 -9.33 13.50 1.38
CA VAL A 98 -8.43 12.81 2.29
C VAL A 98 -7.86 13.76 3.32
N ASN A 99 -7.40 14.95 2.92
CA ASN A 99 -6.83 15.93 3.84
C ASN A 99 -7.83 16.35 4.92
N LEU A 100 -9.08 16.63 4.55
CA LEU A 100 -10.13 16.96 5.49
C LEU A 100 -10.48 15.76 6.40
N TYR A 101 -10.54 14.56 5.82
CA TYR A 101 -10.81 13.34 6.58
C TYR A 101 -9.68 13.03 7.59
N LEU A 102 -8.42 13.28 7.25
CA LEU A 102 -7.28 13.15 8.16
C LEU A 102 -7.31 14.17 9.31
N GLN A 103 -7.93 15.34 9.09
CA GLN A 103 -8.16 16.36 10.12
C GLN A 103 -9.32 16.01 11.07
N GLY A 104 -10.05 14.93 10.79
CA GLY A 104 -11.13 14.44 11.63
C GLY A 104 -12.53 14.92 11.24
N TYR A 105 -12.69 15.61 10.11
CA TYR A 105 -13.99 16.02 9.62
C TYR A 105 -14.86 14.83 9.24
N SER A 106 -16.15 14.89 9.58
CA SER A 106 -17.16 13.91 9.17
C SER A 106 -17.50 14.05 7.70
N PHE A 107 -18.13 13.03 7.13
CA PHE A 107 -18.57 13.06 5.72
C PHE A 107 -19.51 14.24 5.41
N SER A 108 -20.36 14.62 6.38
CA SER A 108 -21.28 15.76 6.25
C SER A 108 -20.53 17.09 6.22
N GLU A 109 -19.56 17.27 7.11
CA GLU A 109 -18.72 18.46 7.17
C GLU A 109 -17.85 18.61 5.91
N ILE A 110 -17.23 17.53 5.46
CA ILE A 110 -16.45 17.51 4.21
C ILE A 110 -17.33 17.90 3.02
N ALA A 111 -18.55 17.36 2.97
CA ALA A 111 -19.51 17.71 1.93
C ALA A 111 -19.89 19.20 1.95
N GLY A 112 -20.06 19.77 3.13
CA GLY A 112 -20.31 21.20 3.31
C GLY A 112 -19.12 22.08 2.88
N ILE A 113 -17.91 21.72 3.32
CA ILE A 113 -16.68 22.48 2.99
C ILE A 113 -16.41 22.47 1.50
N LEU A 114 -16.52 21.31 0.85
CA LEU A 114 -16.24 21.13 -0.57
C LEU A 114 -17.44 21.39 -1.49
N THR A 115 -18.57 21.83 -0.93
CA THR A 115 -19.83 22.05 -1.69
C THR A 115 -20.24 20.84 -2.53
N LYS A 116 -20.07 19.65 -1.97
CA LYS A 116 -20.40 18.36 -2.59
C LYS A 116 -21.56 17.68 -1.86
N ASN A 117 -22.20 16.73 -2.54
CA ASN A 117 -23.19 15.89 -1.87
C ASN A 117 -22.48 14.88 -0.96
N GLN A 118 -23.05 14.62 0.23
CA GLN A 118 -22.51 13.65 1.18
C GLN A 118 -22.36 12.23 0.58
N LYS A 119 -23.30 11.84 -0.30
CA LYS A 119 -23.20 10.56 -1.03
C LYS A 119 -21.98 10.51 -1.93
N THR A 120 -21.64 11.63 -2.58
CA THR A 120 -20.46 11.77 -3.43
C THR A 120 -19.17 11.62 -2.60
N VAL A 121 -19.11 12.29 -1.45
CA VAL A 121 -17.96 12.19 -0.53
C VAL A 121 -17.76 10.75 -0.06
N LYS A 122 -18.84 10.07 0.34
CA LYS A 122 -18.78 8.64 0.72
C LYS A 122 -18.29 7.77 -0.43
N ALA A 123 -18.81 7.97 -1.64
CA ALA A 123 -18.39 7.18 -2.81
C ALA A 123 -16.91 7.41 -3.16
N GLN A 124 -16.43 8.65 -3.05
CA GLN A 124 -15.02 8.98 -3.29
C GLN A 124 -14.11 8.37 -2.22
N LEU A 125 -14.47 8.44 -0.93
CA LEU A 125 -13.73 7.76 0.13
C LEU A 125 -13.71 6.24 -0.04
N TYR A 126 -14.79 5.66 -0.54
CA TYR A 126 -14.83 4.23 -0.84
C TYR A 126 -13.86 3.85 -1.98
N ARG A 127 -13.77 4.69 -3.02
CA ARG A 127 -12.78 4.52 -4.10
C ARG A 127 -11.34 4.67 -3.59
N ILE A 128 -11.09 5.65 -2.73
CA ILE A 128 -9.78 5.86 -2.09
C ILE A 128 -9.42 4.65 -1.23
N LYS A 129 -10.36 4.14 -0.44
CA LYS A 129 -10.21 2.92 0.34
C LYS A 129 -9.74 1.75 -0.55
N THR A 130 -10.42 1.53 -1.68
CA THR A 130 -10.08 0.47 -2.63
C THR A 130 -8.72 0.70 -3.27
N LYS A 131 -8.39 1.92 -3.68
CA LYS A 131 -7.09 2.29 -4.22
C LYS A 131 -5.94 2.04 -3.23
N LEU A 132 -6.15 2.38 -1.95
CA LEU A 132 -5.18 2.15 -0.88
C LEU A 132 -5.14 0.69 -0.41
N GLY A 133 -6.11 -0.13 -0.80
CA GLY A 133 -6.23 -1.52 -0.40
C GLY A 133 -6.44 -1.72 1.09
N VAL A 134 -7.15 -0.82 1.73
CA VAL A 134 -7.49 -0.91 3.15
C VAL A 134 -8.92 -1.46 3.35
N ARG A 135 -9.18 -2.07 4.50
CA ARG A 135 -10.46 -2.76 4.80
C ARG A 135 -11.61 -1.79 5.02
N ASN A 136 -11.33 -0.65 5.65
CA ASN A 136 -12.33 0.34 5.99
C ASN A 136 -11.76 1.76 5.90
N CYS A 137 -12.65 2.76 5.90
CA CYS A 137 -12.22 4.16 5.76
C CYS A 137 -11.36 4.66 6.92
N ARG A 138 -11.49 4.10 8.14
CA ARG A 138 -10.66 4.49 9.29
C ARG A 138 -9.20 4.11 9.10
N GLU A 139 -8.94 3.02 8.40
CA GLU A 139 -7.57 2.60 8.06
C GLU A 139 -6.88 3.53 7.07
N ILE A 140 -7.64 4.30 6.28
CA ILE A 140 -7.09 5.38 5.44
C ILE A 140 -6.26 6.33 6.28
N ILE A 141 -6.80 6.74 7.45
CA ILE A 141 -6.13 7.65 8.39
C ILE A 141 -4.81 7.02 8.87
N LYS A 142 -4.85 5.75 9.27
CA LYS A 142 -3.67 5.04 9.75
C LYS A 142 -2.58 4.96 8.68
N VAL A 143 -2.94 4.52 7.50
CA VAL A 143 -2.00 4.34 6.38
C VAL A 143 -1.38 5.66 5.92
N LEU A 144 -2.16 6.72 5.83
CA LEU A 144 -1.67 8.01 5.33
C LEU A 144 -0.90 8.81 6.38
N ARG A 145 -1.24 8.70 7.68
CA ARG A 145 -0.44 9.29 8.76
C ARG A 145 0.94 8.63 8.88
N MET A 146 1.02 7.32 8.69
CA MET A 146 2.31 6.61 8.71
C MET A 146 3.23 7.01 7.54
N LYS A 147 2.67 7.56 6.47
CA LYS A 147 3.39 7.92 5.25
C LYS A 147 3.79 9.40 5.15
N ASN A 148 3.56 10.22 6.19
CA ASN A 148 3.80 11.66 6.12
C ASN A 148 3.31 12.25 4.77
N TYR A 149 2.03 12.06 4.49
CA TYR A 149 1.43 12.62 3.27
C TYR A 149 1.43 14.15 3.40
N LYS A 150 2.45 14.77 2.81
CA LYS A 150 2.51 16.21 2.59
C LYS A 150 1.88 16.55 1.27
#